data_eae8ef807d7b21b694ed5438026249e2
#
_entry.id   eae8ef807d7b21b694ed5438026249e2
#
_cell.length_a   1.000
_cell.length_b   1.000
_cell.length_c   1.000
_cell.angle_alpha   90.00
_cell.angle_beta   90.00
_cell.angle_gamma   90.00
#
_symmetry.space_group_name_H-M   'P 1'
#
loop_
_entity.id
_entity.type
_entity.pdbx_description
1 polymer ?
#
loop_
_entity_poly.entity_id
_entity_poly.type
_entity_poly.pdbx_seq_one_letter_code
_entity_poly.pdbx_strand_id
1 'polypeptide(L)'
;MFHIILHQPEIPQNTGSIGRLCVNNGAKLHLIHPLGFEVSDYYLRRAGLDYWEKLAPTHYADWEDFLARNPAKRLWFFSTRGERRHTQVGWEYGDGLVFGRETRGLPEEILRTHPDSLVRIPMLGEFHRSLNLAQAAAIGLYEALRQTEGW
;
A
#
# COMPACT_ATOMS: atom_id res chain seq x y z
N MET A 1 3.77 7.50 12.60
CA MET A 1 4.12 6.50 11.57
C MET A 1 2.98 6.31 10.60
N PHE A 2 3.29 5.90 9.37
CA PHE A 2 2.30 5.57 8.35
C PHE A 2 2.05 4.07 8.30
N HIS A 3 0.91 3.68 7.72
CA HIS A 3 0.54 2.29 7.48
C HIS A 3 0.43 2.04 5.98
N ILE A 4 1.07 0.99 5.49
CA ILE A 4 0.91 0.51 4.12
C ILE A 4 0.07 -0.75 4.18
N ILE A 5 -1.06 -0.74 3.49
CA ILE A 5 -2.01 -1.85 3.47
C ILE A 5 -2.08 -2.42 2.05
N LEU A 6 -1.72 -3.69 1.91
CA LEU A 6 -1.77 -4.39 0.63
C LEU A 6 -2.95 -5.36 0.62
N HIS A 7 -3.90 -5.10 -0.26
CA HIS A 7 -5.07 -5.96 -0.43
C HIS A 7 -4.77 -7.06 -1.43
N GLN A 8 -4.56 -8.28 -0.92
CA GLN A 8 -4.34 -9.49 -1.71
C GLN A 8 -3.22 -9.35 -2.76
N PRO A 9 -2.01 -8.93 -2.36
CA PRO A 9 -0.90 -8.80 -3.30
C PRO A 9 -0.56 -10.15 -3.94
N GLU A 10 -0.12 -10.11 -5.21
CA GLU A 10 0.07 -11.30 -6.03
C GLU A 10 1.55 -11.60 -6.28
N ILE A 11 2.41 -10.59 -6.32
CA ILE A 11 3.81 -10.72 -6.73
C ILE A 11 4.73 -10.56 -5.52
N PRO A 12 5.45 -11.64 -5.13
CA PRO A 12 6.26 -11.62 -3.91
C PRO A 12 7.37 -10.57 -3.94
N GLN A 13 7.97 -10.30 -5.10
CA GLN A 13 9.02 -9.28 -5.23
C GLN A 13 8.50 -7.88 -4.85
N ASN A 14 7.27 -7.54 -5.23
CA ASN A 14 6.67 -6.25 -4.88
C ASN A 14 6.45 -6.14 -3.37
N THR A 15 5.90 -7.17 -2.76
CA THR A 15 5.68 -7.19 -1.31
C THR A 15 7.00 -7.12 -0.54
N GLY A 16 8.02 -7.82 -1.00
CA GLY A 16 9.36 -7.74 -0.42
C GLY A 16 9.97 -6.35 -0.50
N SER A 17 9.88 -5.69 -1.66
CA SER A 17 10.36 -4.32 -1.86
C SER A 17 9.61 -3.32 -0.98
N ILE A 18 8.31 -3.49 -0.85
CA ILE A 18 7.48 -2.64 0.03
C ILE A 18 7.84 -2.87 1.51
N GLY A 19 8.13 -4.12 1.89
CA GLY A 19 8.61 -4.42 3.23
C GLY A 19 9.89 -3.67 3.58
N ARG A 20 10.84 -3.65 2.65
CA ARG A 20 12.09 -2.89 2.79
C ARG A 20 11.81 -1.39 2.90
N LEU A 21 10.92 -0.87 2.06
CA LEU A 21 10.49 0.52 2.11
C LEU A 21 9.93 0.88 3.50
N CYS A 22 9.08 0.02 4.04
CA CYS A 22 8.49 0.22 5.36
C CYS A 22 9.53 0.26 6.47
N VAL A 23 10.45 -0.70 6.48
CA VAL A 23 11.52 -0.75 7.49
C VAL A 23 12.39 0.50 7.43
N ASN A 24 12.75 0.94 6.22
CA ASN A 24 13.60 2.12 6.04
C ASN A 24 12.94 3.41 6.55
N ASN A 25 11.63 3.45 6.60
CA ASN A 25 10.88 4.67 6.91
C ASN A 25 10.01 4.56 8.16
N GLY A 26 10.15 3.49 8.91
CA GLY A 26 9.36 3.29 10.13
C GLY A 26 7.86 3.12 9.89
N ALA A 27 7.45 2.72 8.68
CA ALA A 27 6.06 2.43 8.37
C ALA A 27 5.69 1.01 8.76
N LYS A 28 4.42 0.77 9.00
CA LYS A 28 3.87 -0.56 9.29
C LYS A 28 3.30 -1.18 8.03
N LEU A 29 3.58 -2.46 7.81
CA LEU A 29 3.04 -3.22 6.68
C LEU A 29 1.89 -4.12 7.13
N HIS A 30 0.81 -4.09 6.39
CA HIS A 30 -0.40 -4.89 6.61
C HIS A 30 -0.71 -5.68 5.34
N LEU A 31 -0.89 -6.99 5.49
CA LEU A 31 -1.16 -7.90 4.38
C LEU A 31 -2.54 -8.53 4.54
N ILE A 32 -3.43 -8.27 3.59
CA ILE A 32 -4.78 -8.83 3.58
C ILE A 32 -4.81 -10.04 2.64
N HIS A 33 -5.12 -11.19 3.21
CA HIS A 33 -5.20 -12.45 2.49
C HIS A 33 -6.47 -12.57 1.66
N PRO A 34 -6.51 -13.46 0.65
CA PRO A 34 -5.44 -14.38 0.27
C PRO A 34 -4.29 -13.67 -0.47
N LEU A 35 -3.07 -14.18 -0.26
CA LEU A 35 -1.89 -13.73 -1.00
C LEU A 35 -1.69 -14.64 -2.22
N GLY A 36 -1.16 -14.08 -3.31
CA GLY A 36 -0.80 -14.86 -4.51
C GLY A 36 0.51 -15.63 -4.38
N PHE A 37 1.07 -15.72 -3.18
CA PHE A 37 2.36 -16.37 -2.90
C PHE A 37 2.41 -16.83 -1.45
N GLU A 38 3.40 -17.67 -1.13
CA GLU A 38 3.68 -18.06 0.25
C GLU A 38 4.64 -17.06 0.90
N VAL A 39 4.44 -16.75 2.19
CA VAL A 39 5.33 -15.85 2.95
C VAL A 39 6.74 -16.41 3.02
N SER A 40 6.90 -17.73 2.91
CA SER A 40 8.19 -18.42 2.80
C SER A 40 8.79 -18.40 1.40
N ASP A 41 8.12 -17.74 0.43
CA ASP A 41 8.58 -17.69 -0.96
C ASP A 41 9.99 -17.11 -1.07
N TYR A 42 10.81 -17.75 -1.89
CA TYR A 42 12.20 -17.36 -2.10
C TYR A 42 12.34 -15.89 -2.55
N TYR A 43 11.49 -15.46 -3.49
CA TYR A 43 11.56 -14.09 -4.02
C TYR A 43 11.17 -13.05 -2.99
N LEU A 44 10.20 -13.34 -2.15
CA LEU A 44 9.81 -12.48 -1.05
C LEU A 44 10.98 -12.31 -0.07
N ARG A 45 11.56 -13.41 0.34
CA ARG A 45 12.68 -13.43 1.30
C ARG A 45 13.92 -12.77 0.72
N ARG A 46 14.22 -12.99 -0.55
CA ARG A 46 15.37 -12.38 -1.22
C ARG A 46 15.22 -10.86 -1.36
N ALA A 47 14.01 -10.36 -1.66
CA ALA A 47 13.76 -8.93 -1.81
C ALA A 47 13.80 -8.17 -0.48
N GLY A 48 13.41 -8.80 0.63
CA GLY A 48 13.30 -8.19 1.94
C GLY A 48 13.85 -9.00 3.09
N LEU A 49 14.74 -9.96 2.82
CA LEU A 49 15.18 -10.97 3.77
C LEU A 49 15.69 -10.42 5.10
N ASP A 50 16.60 -9.45 5.04
CA ASP A 50 17.22 -8.88 6.24
C ASP A 50 16.26 -8.07 7.09
N TYR A 51 15.12 -7.71 6.52
CA TYR A 51 14.17 -6.78 7.13
C TYR A 51 12.87 -7.45 7.56
N TRP A 52 12.57 -8.65 7.03
CA TRP A 52 11.26 -9.26 7.18
C TRP A 52 10.90 -9.56 8.63
N GLU A 53 11.85 -10.08 9.39
CA GLU A 53 11.65 -10.35 10.81
C GLU A 53 11.44 -9.07 11.63
N LYS A 54 12.22 -8.03 11.31
CA LYS A 54 12.07 -6.71 11.95
C LYS A 54 10.77 -6.04 11.57
N LEU A 55 10.34 -6.23 10.33
CA LEU A 55 9.11 -5.66 9.81
C LEU A 55 7.90 -6.24 10.52
N ALA A 56 7.89 -7.55 10.76
CA ALA A 56 6.80 -8.30 11.37
C ALA A 56 5.43 -7.84 10.84
N PRO A 57 5.13 -8.05 9.54
CA PRO A 57 3.89 -7.55 8.95
C PRO A 57 2.68 -8.17 9.65
N THR A 58 1.62 -7.39 9.78
CA THR A 58 0.36 -7.88 10.34
C THR A 58 -0.46 -8.53 9.21
N HIS A 59 -0.95 -9.73 9.46
CA HIS A 59 -1.76 -10.49 8.52
C HIS A 59 -3.24 -10.44 8.91
N TYR A 60 -4.09 -10.32 7.90
CA TYR A 60 -5.55 -10.29 8.06
C TYR A 60 -6.18 -11.35 7.17
N ALA A 61 -7.19 -12.04 7.68
CA ALA A 61 -7.85 -13.12 6.94
C ALA A 61 -8.55 -12.60 5.67
N ASP A 62 -9.13 -11.41 5.75
CA ASP A 62 -9.86 -10.76 4.67
C ASP A 62 -10.02 -9.27 4.96
N TRP A 63 -10.76 -8.56 4.10
CA TRP A 63 -11.00 -7.12 4.25
C TRP A 63 -11.82 -6.80 5.51
N GLU A 64 -12.80 -7.61 5.84
CA GLU A 64 -13.62 -7.41 7.03
C GLU A 64 -12.80 -7.55 8.31
N ASP A 65 -11.89 -8.52 8.35
CA ASP A 65 -10.95 -8.67 9.47
C ASP A 65 -10.04 -7.45 9.59
N PHE A 66 -9.55 -6.94 8.47
CA PHE A 66 -8.76 -5.70 8.48
C PHE A 66 -9.57 -4.53 9.05
N LEU A 67 -10.80 -4.31 8.57
CA LEU A 67 -11.63 -3.21 9.06
C LEU A 67 -11.91 -3.31 10.56
N ALA A 68 -12.09 -4.53 11.06
CA ALA A 68 -12.35 -4.77 12.49
C ALA A 68 -11.13 -4.45 13.37
N ARG A 69 -9.92 -4.60 12.84
CA ARG A 69 -8.66 -4.42 13.59
C ARG A 69 -7.84 -3.21 13.13
N ASN A 70 -8.36 -2.43 12.21
CA ASN A 70 -7.66 -1.34 11.54
C ASN A 70 -7.01 -0.36 12.54
N PRO A 71 -5.67 -0.22 12.53
CA PRO A 71 -4.96 0.70 13.42
C PRO A 71 -4.78 2.09 12.81
N ALA A 72 -5.10 2.27 11.52
CA ALA A 72 -4.89 3.53 10.84
C ALA A 72 -5.94 4.57 11.23
N LYS A 73 -5.50 5.82 11.33
CA LYS A 73 -6.37 6.95 11.66
C LYS A 73 -7.36 7.26 10.53
N ARG A 74 -6.86 7.26 9.29
CA ARG A 74 -7.64 7.45 8.07
C ARG A 74 -7.10 6.51 7.01
N LEU A 75 -7.94 6.11 6.06
CA LEU A 75 -7.54 5.25 4.94
C LEU A 75 -7.65 6.03 3.64
N TRP A 76 -6.59 5.97 2.83
CA TRP A 76 -6.54 6.56 1.49
C TRP A 76 -6.30 5.45 0.48
N PHE A 77 -7.19 5.33 -0.49
CA PHE A 77 -7.24 4.21 -1.44
C PHE A 77 -6.64 4.62 -2.77
N PHE A 78 -5.51 4.02 -3.12
CA PHE A 78 -4.81 4.32 -4.37
C PHE A 78 -5.46 3.59 -5.53
N SER A 79 -5.95 4.36 -6.49
CA SER A 79 -6.64 3.86 -7.67
C SER A 79 -6.45 4.83 -8.83
N THR A 80 -6.36 4.30 -10.06
CA THR A 80 -6.34 5.13 -11.27
C THR A 80 -7.63 5.91 -11.47
N ARG A 81 -8.70 5.53 -10.77
CA ARG A 81 -10.01 6.20 -10.82
C ARG A 81 -10.17 7.31 -9.79
N GLY A 82 -9.17 7.57 -8.97
CA GLY A 82 -9.23 8.67 -8.01
C GLY A 82 -9.25 10.03 -8.71
N GLU A 83 -10.09 10.93 -8.27
CA GLU A 83 -10.11 12.31 -8.77
C GLU A 83 -9.03 13.15 -8.08
N ARG A 84 -8.81 12.91 -6.80
CA ARG A 84 -7.80 13.61 -6.00
C ARG A 84 -6.43 13.03 -6.29
N ARG A 85 -5.45 13.90 -6.55
CA ARG A 85 -4.04 13.47 -6.64
C ARG A 85 -3.48 13.20 -5.26
N HIS A 86 -2.55 12.27 -5.16
CA HIS A 86 -1.87 11.95 -3.91
C HIS A 86 -1.19 13.18 -3.27
N THR A 87 -0.82 14.17 -4.09
CA THR A 87 -0.23 15.43 -3.63
C THR A 87 -1.24 16.41 -3.04
N GLN A 88 -2.52 16.18 -3.26
CA GLN A 88 -3.61 17.03 -2.74
C GLN A 88 -4.18 16.55 -1.41
N VAL A 89 -3.72 15.40 -0.94
CA VAL A 89 -4.08 14.91 0.39
C VAL A 89 -3.27 15.68 1.43
N GLY A 90 -3.91 16.13 2.48
CA GLY A 90 -3.20 16.60 3.67
C GLY A 90 -2.81 15.40 4.52
N TRP A 91 -1.61 14.87 4.29
CA TRP A 91 -1.13 13.67 4.97
C TRP A 91 -0.82 13.93 6.43
N GLU A 92 -1.21 12.98 7.29
CA GLU A 92 -0.94 13.01 8.72
C GLU A 92 -0.38 11.67 9.19
N TYR A 93 0.49 11.68 10.17
CA TYR A 93 0.93 10.44 10.82
C TYR A 93 -0.27 9.67 11.34
N GLY A 94 -0.25 8.36 11.13
CA GLY A 94 -1.37 7.48 11.43
C GLY A 94 -2.24 7.15 10.20
N ASP A 95 -2.06 7.87 9.09
CA ASP A 95 -2.77 7.55 7.85
C ASP A 95 -2.34 6.22 7.27
N GLY A 96 -3.29 5.54 6.65
CA GLY A 96 -3.08 4.31 5.90
C GLY A 96 -3.19 4.54 4.40
N LEU A 97 -2.22 4.00 3.68
CA LEU A 97 -2.16 3.97 2.22
C LEU A 97 -2.56 2.57 1.77
N VAL A 98 -3.71 2.44 1.11
CA VAL A 98 -4.28 1.16 0.70
C VAL A 98 -4.06 0.94 -0.78
N PHE A 99 -3.44 -0.19 -1.13
CA PHE A 99 -3.13 -0.58 -2.51
C PHE A 99 -3.77 -1.92 -2.83
N GLY A 100 -4.23 -2.07 -4.06
CA GLY A 100 -4.83 -3.29 -4.56
C GLY A 100 -3.84 -4.24 -5.22
N ARG A 101 -4.37 -5.29 -5.82
CA ARG A 101 -3.59 -6.29 -6.57
C ARG A 101 -2.86 -5.66 -7.75
N GLU A 102 -1.75 -6.28 -8.12
CA GLU A 102 -0.97 -5.83 -9.28
C GLU A 102 -1.76 -5.89 -10.59
N THR A 103 -2.63 -6.92 -10.75
CA THR A 103 -3.37 -7.12 -12.00
C THR A 103 -4.70 -6.37 -12.07
N ARG A 104 -5.41 -6.21 -10.96
CA ARG A 104 -6.79 -5.70 -10.94
C ARG A 104 -7.01 -4.46 -10.08
N GLY A 105 -6.01 -4.07 -9.29
CA GLY A 105 -6.19 -3.00 -8.31
C GLY A 105 -7.15 -3.40 -7.18
N LEU A 106 -7.74 -2.40 -6.56
CA LEU A 106 -8.70 -2.61 -5.47
C LEU A 106 -10.06 -3.09 -6.02
N PRO A 107 -10.77 -3.97 -5.28
CA PRO A 107 -12.11 -4.39 -5.67
C PRO A 107 -13.07 -3.21 -5.83
N GLU A 108 -13.98 -3.34 -6.78
CA GLU A 108 -15.00 -2.33 -7.07
C GLU A 108 -15.80 -1.95 -5.83
N GLU A 109 -16.16 -2.93 -5.00
CA GLU A 109 -16.92 -2.72 -3.79
C GLU A 109 -16.19 -1.81 -2.79
N ILE A 110 -14.87 -2.00 -2.64
CA ILE A 110 -14.07 -1.16 -1.76
C ILE A 110 -14.03 0.27 -2.28
N LEU A 111 -13.81 0.45 -3.58
CA LEU A 111 -13.78 1.78 -4.21
C LEU A 111 -15.13 2.51 -4.07
N ARG A 112 -16.21 1.80 -4.30
CA ARG A 112 -17.56 2.36 -4.25
C ARG A 112 -17.96 2.80 -2.84
N THR A 113 -17.49 2.11 -1.81
CA THR A 113 -17.82 2.43 -0.42
C THR A 113 -16.94 3.53 0.18
N HIS A 114 -15.88 3.96 -0.53
CA HIS A 114 -14.95 4.98 -0.05
C HIS A 114 -14.68 6.06 -1.12
N PRO A 115 -15.73 6.66 -1.72
CA PRO A 115 -15.54 7.54 -2.86
C PRO A 115 -14.74 8.81 -2.55
N ASP A 116 -14.80 9.30 -1.32
CA ASP A 116 -14.12 10.55 -0.92
C ASP A 116 -12.66 10.32 -0.52
N SER A 117 -12.23 9.07 -0.44
CA SER A 117 -10.89 8.68 0.00
C SER A 117 -10.05 8.05 -1.12
N LEU A 118 -10.49 8.14 -2.36
CA LEU A 118 -9.75 7.65 -3.51
C LEU A 118 -8.69 8.67 -3.92
N VAL A 119 -7.48 8.20 -4.17
CA VAL A 119 -6.38 9.04 -4.62
C VAL A 119 -5.66 8.39 -5.80
N ARG A 120 -5.12 9.20 -6.68
CA ARG A 120 -4.36 8.72 -7.82
C ARG A 120 -2.96 9.34 -7.86
N ILE A 121 -2.05 8.61 -8.46
CA ILE A 121 -0.75 9.14 -8.86
C ILE A 121 -0.87 9.55 -10.32
N PRO A 122 -0.64 10.83 -10.69
CA PRO A 122 -0.77 11.27 -12.06
C PRO A 122 0.15 10.51 -13.02
N MET A 123 -0.36 10.19 -14.20
CA MET A 123 0.40 9.57 -15.28
C MET A 123 0.14 10.35 -16.56
N LEU A 124 1.20 10.81 -17.20
CA LEU A 124 1.12 11.65 -18.39
C LEU A 124 1.17 10.87 -19.71
N GLY A 125 1.56 9.59 -19.65
CA GLY A 125 1.70 8.76 -20.84
C GLY A 125 0.35 8.39 -21.46
N GLU A 126 0.36 8.09 -22.75
CA GLU A 126 -0.83 7.66 -23.48
C GLU A 126 -1.23 6.21 -23.15
N PHE A 127 -0.27 5.39 -22.73
CA PHE A 127 -0.53 4.02 -22.27
C PHE A 127 -0.96 4.04 -20.81
N HIS A 128 -2.25 3.93 -20.58
CA HIS A 128 -2.83 3.96 -19.25
C HIS A 128 -2.70 2.62 -18.51
N ARG A 129 -1.47 2.22 -18.26
CA ARG A 129 -1.19 1.09 -17.38
C ARG A 129 -0.93 1.58 -15.96
N SER A 130 -1.32 0.79 -14.97
CA SER A 130 -0.99 1.05 -13.58
C SER A 130 0.52 1.05 -13.38
N LEU A 131 1.01 1.87 -12.47
CA LEU A 131 2.39 1.80 -12.01
C LEU A 131 2.64 0.45 -11.32
N ASN A 132 3.89 0.01 -11.34
CA ASN A 132 4.31 -1.11 -10.50
C ASN A 132 3.92 -0.83 -9.04
N LEU A 133 3.40 -1.84 -8.35
CA LEU A 133 2.87 -1.70 -6.99
C LEU A 133 3.90 -1.13 -6.01
N ALA A 134 5.14 -1.63 -6.04
CA ALA A 134 6.18 -1.14 -5.14
C ALA A 134 6.56 0.31 -5.44
N GLN A 135 6.57 0.70 -6.72
CA GLN A 135 6.81 2.09 -7.12
C GLN A 135 5.67 3.00 -6.64
N ALA A 136 4.42 2.58 -6.82
CA ALA A 136 3.28 3.35 -6.34
C ALA A 136 3.31 3.55 -4.83
N ALA A 137 3.64 2.50 -4.08
CA ALA A 137 3.77 2.58 -2.62
C ALA A 137 4.88 3.55 -2.20
N ALA A 138 6.02 3.51 -2.89
CA ALA A 138 7.14 4.42 -2.61
C ALA A 138 6.75 5.88 -2.91
N ILE A 139 6.12 6.14 -4.05
CA ILE A 139 5.68 7.49 -4.41
C ILE A 139 4.67 8.02 -3.37
N GLY A 140 3.68 7.21 -3.01
CA GLY A 140 2.68 7.60 -2.03
C GLY A 140 3.26 7.87 -0.65
N LEU A 141 4.09 6.96 -0.16
CA LEU A 141 4.71 7.09 1.16
C LEU A 141 5.64 8.30 1.23
N TYR A 142 6.47 8.52 0.20
CA TYR A 142 7.41 9.64 0.20
C TYR A 142 6.71 10.99 0.06
N GLU A 143 5.59 11.09 -0.62
CA GLU A 143 4.80 12.32 -0.58
C GLU A 143 4.24 12.58 0.82
N ALA A 144 3.73 11.54 1.48
CA ALA A 144 3.26 11.65 2.85
C ALA A 144 4.37 12.10 3.80
N LEU A 145 5.56 11.52 3.67
CA LEU A 145 6.73 11.89 4.46
C LEU A 145 7.21 13.32 4.14
N ARG A 146 7.23 13.69 2.86
CA ARG A 146 7.60 15.05 2.47
C ARG A 146 6.76 16.10 3.21
N GLN A 147 5.47 15.86 3.29
CA GLN A 147 4.56 16.79 3.97
C GLN A 147 4.75 16.79 5.48
N THR A 148 4.88 15.61 6.08
CA THR A 148 4.94 15.51 7.56
C THR A 148 6.31 15.82 8.13
N GLU A 149 7.38 15.60 7.37
CA GLU A 149 8.75 15.90 7.78
C GLU A 149 9.21 17.31 7.34
N GLY A 150 8.44 17.97 6.48
CA GLY A 150 8.80 19.29 5.98
C GLY A 150 9.93 19.30 4.96
N TRP A 151 10.09 18.20 4.24
CA TRP A 151 11.12 18.08 3.19
C TRP A 151 10.81 18.92 1.96
#